data_c5f21683aa871168321ec567d1c5f9d5
#
_entry.id   c5f21683aa871168321ec567d1c5f9d5
#
_cell.length_a   1.000
_cell.length_b   1.000
_cell.length_c   1.000
_cell.angle_alpha   90.00
_cell.angle_beta   90.00
_cell.angle_gamma   90.00
#
_symmetry.space_group_name_H-M   'P 1'
#
loop_
_entity.id
_entity.type
_entity.pdbx_description
1 polymer ?
#
loop_
_entity_poly.entity_id
_entity_poly.type
_entity_poly.pdbx_seq_one_letter_code
_entity_poly.pdbx_strand_id
1 'polypeptide(L)'
;MIQVLLARLKQRHRTMKYPAAPPPEMPDRFRGRPLLAGSKCPEGCRACADACPTGAITLDPELRLDLGKCLFCTECEQACPQNAITCTRDYRLAVRKRQALILAPDQAELELAAALDTKSRRLFGHSLKLRQVSAGGCNACEADVNVLGTVGWDLGRFGIQMVASPRHADGLLITGPVTENMKLALRKTYDSVPAPKIVIAVGACALSGGPYRDHAEVQNGAESVVPVDLFIPGCPPHPLTILDGLLRLLGRLDESKT
;
A
#
# COMPACT_ATOMS: atom_id res chain seq x y z
N MET A 1 40.08 -10.66 -0.94
CA MET A 1 39.33 -11.11 0.25
C MET A 1 39.47 -10.14 1.44
N ILE A 2 40.69 -9.79 1.87
CA ILE A 2 40.92 -8.87 3.00
C ILE A 2 40.25 -7.50 2.82
N GLN A 3 40.28 -6.91 1.62
CA GLN A 3 39.62 -5.63 1.35
C GLN A 3 38.08 -5.70 1.51
N VAL A 4 37.47 -6.83 1.17
CA VAL A 4 36.01 -7.06 1.36
C VAL A 4 35.69 -7.14 2.85
N LEU A 5 36.51 -7.82 3.64
CA LEU A 5 36.35 -7.90 5.09
C LEU A 5 36.54 -6.51 5.76
N LEU A 6 37.56 -5.76 5.33
CA LEU A 6 37.80 -4.39 5.82
C LEU A 6 36.67 -3.45 5.44
N ALA A 7 36.12 -3.56 4.22
CA ALA A 7 34.95 -2.80 3.79
C ALA A 7 33.73 -3.16 4.64
N ARG A 8 33.51 -4.44 4.92
CA ARG A 8 32.42 -4.92 5.77
C ARG A 8 32.52 -4.37 7.20
N LEU A 9 33.70 -4.40 7.78
CA LEU A 9 33.97 -3.84 9.12
C LEU A 9 33.75 -2.33 9.17
N LYS A 10 34.21 -1.60 8.14
CA LYS A 10 33.98 -0.14 8.00
C LYS A 10 32.51 0.23 7.79
N GLN A 11 31.80 -0.54 6.99
CA GLN A 11 30.43 -0.25 6.61
C GLN A 11 29.40 -0.69 7.69
N ARG A 12 29.77 -1.56 8.60
CA ARG A 12 28.88 -2.12 9.64
C ARG A 12 27.59 -2.70 9.03
N HIS A 13 26.43 -2.42 9.66
CA HIS A 13 25.11 -2.81 9.15
C HIS A 13 24.54 -1.69 8.29
N ARG A 14 24.20 -1.99 7.04
CA ARG A 14 23.50 -1.05 6.14
C ARG A 14 22.01 -1.27 6.09
N THR A 15 21.54 -2.39 6.59
CA THR A 15 20.13 -2.72 6.66
C THR A 15 19.45 -1.91 7.75
N MET A 16 18.33 -1.34 7.42
CA MET A 16 17.47 -0.61 8.34
C MET A 16 17.03 -1.50 9.52
N LYS A 17 17.07 -0.96 10.73
CA LYS A 17 16.73 -1.74 11.94
C LYS A 17 15.23 -1.91 12.18
N TYR A 18 14.39 -1.25 11.40
CA TYR A 18 12.92 -1.39 11.49
C TYR A 18 12.49 -2.86 11.32
N PRO A 19 11.53 -3.42 12.11
CA PRO A 19 10.76 -2.76 13.18
C PRO A 19 11.41 -2.84 14.57
N ALA A 20 12.62 -3.42 14.72
CA ALA A 20 13.30 -3.53 16.02
C ALA A 20 13.77 -2.18 16.57
N ALA A 21 13.88 -1.16 15.73
CA ALA A 21 14.13 0.23 16.08
C ALA A 21 13.05 1.12 15.40
N PRO A 22 12.94 2.39 15.82
CA PRO A 22 12.05 3.34 15.19
C PRO A 22 12.25 3.39 13.66
N PRO A 23 11.18 3.66 12.89
CA PRO A 23 11.29 3.83 11.45
C PRO A 23 12.24 4.99 11.11
N PRO A 24 12.80 4.98 9.89
CA PRO A 24 13.57 6.13 9.43
C PRO A 24 12.68 7.38 9.41
N GLU A 25 13.28 8.52 9.69
CA GLU A 25 12.60 9.81 9.57
C GLU A 25 12.14 10.03 8.13
N MET A 26 10.85 10.34 7.97
CA MET A 26 10.28 10.61 6.65
C MET A 26 10.75 11.98 6.16
N PRO A 27 11.15 12.12 4.87
CA PRO A 27 11.55 13.41 4.31
C PRO A 27 10.37 14.39 4.33
N ASP A 28 10.69 15.70 4.30
CA ASP A 28 9.68 16.76 4.33
C ASP A 28 8.65 16.68 3.19
N ARG A 29 9.05 16.10 2.08
CA ARG A 29 8.18 15.88 0.91
C ARG A 29 7.29 14.65 1.02
N PHE A 30 7.47 13.84 2.06
CA PHE A 30 6.63 12.65 2.23
C PHE A 30 5.18 13.06 2.55
N ARG A 31 4.26 12.44 1.87
CA ARG A 31 2.82 12.66 1.99
C ARG A 31 2.19 11.36 2.48
N GLY A 32 2.01 11.30 3.78
CA GLY A 32 1.38 10.16 4.44
C GLY A 32 -0.13 10.35 4.59
N ARG A 33 -0.70 9.76 5.62
CA ARG A 33 -2.14 9.80 5.86
C ARG A 33 -2.68 11.23 5.96
N PRO A 34 -3.68 11.61 5.14
CA PRO A 34 -4.37 12.88 5.32
C PRO A 34 -5.19 12.90 6.61
N LEU A 35 -5.25 14.04 7.27
CA LEU A 35 -6.18 14.35 8.35
C LEU A 35 -7.29 15.23 7.82
N LEU A 36 -8.52 14.95 8.24
CA LEU A 36 -9.72 15.68 7.86
C LEU A 36 -10.28 16.37 9.10
N ALA A 37 -10.18 17.70 9.17
CA ALA A 37 -10.77 18.50 10.23
C ALA A 37 -12.18 18.95 9.82
N GLY A 38 -13.20 18.16 10.15
CA GLY A 38 -14.59 18.41 9.77
C GLY A 38 -15.11 19.76 10.26
N SER A 39 -14.73 20.16 11.46
CA SER A 39 -15.11 21.43 12.08
C SER A 39 -14.63 22.68 11.33
N LYS A 40 -13.58 22.54 10.50
CA LYS A 40 -13.06 23.62 9.65
C LYS A 40 -13.68 23.68 8.27
N CYS A 41 -14.48 22.68 7.88
CA CYS A 41 -15.06 22.61 6.55
C CYS A 41 -16.36 23.43 6.50
N PRO A 42 -16.42 24.56 5.74
CA PRO A 42 -17.63 25.35 5.66
C PRO A 42 -18.73 24.62 4.89
N GLU A 43 -19.97 24.82 5.29
CA GLU A 43 -21.12 24.27 4.60
C GLU A 43 -21.16 24.75 3.13
N GLY A 44 -21.42 23.83 2.20
CA GLY A 44 -21.48 24.10 0.76
C GLY A 44 -20.14 24.27 0.05
N CYS A 45 -19.01 24.23 0.78
CA CYS A 45 -17.68 24.31 0.15
C CYS A 45 -17.34 23.02 -0.61
N ARG A 46 -16.88 23.12 -1.86
CA ARG A 46 -16.51 21.99 -2.72
C ARG A 46 -15.07 22.03 -3.24
N ALA A 47 -14.29 23.04 -2.86
CA ALA A 47 -12.97 23.30 -3.44
C ALA A 47 -12.03 22.08 -3.48
N CYS A 48 -11.98 21.30 -2.42
CA CYS A 48 -11.13 20.10 -2.34
C CYS A 48 -11.66 18.94 -3.23
N ALA A 49 -12.96 18.78 -3.33
CA ALA A 49 -13.58 17.76 -4.18
C ALA A 49 -13.41 18.08 -5.66
N ASP A 50 -13.59 19.34 -6.03
CA ASP A 50 -13.47 19.81 -7.41
C ASP A 50 -12.01 19.79 -7.90
N ALA A 51 -11.05 20.00 -6.97
CA ALA A 51 -9.62 19.88 -7.26
C ALA A 51 -9.11 18.43 -7.33
N CYS A 52 -9.89 17.44 -6.87
CA CYS A 52 -9.42 16.06 -6.78
C CYS A 52 -9.47 15.35 -8.14
N PRO A 53 -8.32 14.96 -8.75
CA PRO A 53 -8.28 14.40 -10.11
C PRO A 53 -8.92 13.01 -10.22
N THR A 54 -9.12 12.31 -9.12
CA THR A 54 -9.68 10.94 -9.10
C THR A 54 -11.02 10.83 -8.40
N GLY A 55 -11.63 11.97 -7.99
CA GLY A 55 -12.87 11.95 -7.23
C GLY A 55 -12.76 11.15 -5.93
N ALA A 56 -11.61 11.23 -5.24
CA ALA A 56 -11.39 10.54 -3.97
C ALA A 56 -12.12 11.20 -2.82
N ILE A 57 -12.63 12.44 -2.98
CA ILE A 57 -13.30 13.22 -1.93
C ILE A 57 -14.78 13.27 -2.22
N THR A 58 -15.59 12.97 -1.21
CA THR A 58 -17.05 13.16 -1.20
C THR A 58 -17.44 14.09 -0.06
N LEU A 59 -18.54 14.82 -0.24
CA LEU A 59 -19.02 15.84 0.71
C LEU A 59 -20.45 15.57 1.18
N ASP A 60 -21.08 14.54 0.68
CA ASP A 60 -22.45 14.17 1.02
C ASP A 60 -22.46 12.74 1.63
N PRO A 61 -22.98 12.56 2.86
CA PRO A 61 -23.53 13.58 3.79
C PRO A 61 -22.46 14.39 4.54
N GLU A 62 -21.20 14.01 4.47
CA GLU A 62 -20.07 14.64 5.16
C GLU A 62 -18.78 14.52 4.35
N LEU A 63 -17.76 15.28 4.73
CA LEU A 63 -16.44 15.21 4.12
C LEU A 63 -15.84 13.82 4.33
N ARG A 64 -15.60 13.06 3.27
CA ARG A 64 -14.90 11.78 3.28
C ARG A 64 -13.81 11.74 2.24
N LEU A 65 -12.75 11.03 2.54
CA LEU A 65 -11.64 10.82 1.60
C LEU A 65 -11.32 9.34 1.47
N ASP A 66 -11.43 8.81 0.26
CA ASP A 66 -11.10 7.44 -0.09
C ASP A 66 -9.61 7.30 -0.45
N LEU A 67 -8.80 6.80 0.49
CA LEU A 67 -7.36 6.57 0.28
C LEU A 67 -7.07 5.60 -0.86
N GLY A 68 -7.99 4.69 -1.17
CA GLY A 68 -7.82 3.75 -2.27
C GLY A 68 -7.96 4.40 -3.65
N LYS A 69 -8.55 5.59 -3.74
CA LYS A 69 -8.61 6.43 -4.94
C LYS A 69 -7.56 7.54 -4.92
N CYS A 70 -7.02 7.86 -3.74
CA CYS A 70 -6.13 8.99 -3.54
C CYS A 70 -4.78 8.79 -4.23
N LEU A 71 -4.32 9.80 -4.98
CA LEU A 71 -2.99 9.82 -5.59
C LEU A 71 -1.94 10.48 -4.68
N PHE A 72 -2.31 10.95 -3.51
CA PHE A 72 -1.43 11.70 -2.60
C PHE A 72 -0.77 12.91 -3.27
N CYS A 73 -1.48 13.56 -4.21
CA CYS A 73 -0.98 14.71 -4.99
C CYS A 73 -1.01 16.04 -4.22
N THR A 74 -1.76 16.14 -3.12
CA THR A 74 -2.00 17.33 -2.28
C THR A 74 -2.81 18.47 -2.91
N GLU A 75 -3.38 18.29 -4.10
CA GLU A 75 -4.23 19.32 -4.73
C GLU A 75 -5.40 19.76 -3.82
N CYS A 76 -6.00 18.80 -3.10
CA CYS A 76 -7.08 19.08 -2.15
C CYS A 76 -6.61 19.91 -0.94
N GLU A 77 -5.37 19.70 -0.47
CA GLU A 77 -4.78 20.48 0.63
C GLU A 77 -4.51 21.92 0.18
N GLN A 78 -3.94 22.09 -1.02
CA GLN A 78 -3.65 23.40 -1.61
C GLN A 78 -4.92 24.17 -1.95
N ALA A 79 -5.96 23.49 -2.42
CA ALA A 79 -7.24 24.10 -2.78
C ALA A 79 -8.11 24.45 -1.56
N CYS A 80 -7.81 23.94 -0.36
CA CYS A 80 -8.65 24.13 0.82
C CYS A 80 -8.39 25.49 1.49
N PRO A 81 -9.32 26.47 1.45
CA PRO A 81 -9.07 27.79 1.99
C PRO A 81 -9.00 27.81 3.53
N GLN A 82 -9.53 26.77 4.20
CA GLN A 82 -9.58 26.65 5.65
C GLN A 82 -8.57 25.65 6.22
N ASN A 83 -7.71 25.08 5.38
CA ASN A 83 -6.77 24.00 5.77
C ASN A 83 -7.48 22.86 6.53
N ALA A 84 -8.68 22.47 6.06
CA ALA A 84 -9.44 21.36 6.63
C ALA A 84 -8.85 19.99 6.26
N ILE A 85 -7.99 19.92 5.26
CA ILE A 85 -7.28 18.72 4.85
C ILE A 85 -5.78 19.00 4.94
N THR A 86 -5.05 18.14 5.66
CA THR A 86 -3.59 18.25 5.81
C THR A 86 -2.94 16.88 5.73
N CYS A 87 -1.85 16.74 4.97
CA CYS A 87 -1.11 15.51 4.89
C CYS A 87 -0.13 15.36 6.06
N THR A 88 -0.11 14.20 6.70
CA THR A 88 0.85 13.87 7.76
C THR A 88 2.07 13.15 7.21
N ARG A 89 3.00 12.78 8.10
CA ARG A 89 4.12 11.88 7.80
C ARG A 89 3.82 10.42 8.20
N ASP A 90 2.57 10.09 8.52
CA ASP A 90 2.19 8.72 8.87
C ASP A 90 2.14 7.83 7.62
N TYR A 91 3.07 6.88 7.55
CA TYR A 91 3.20 5.92 6.46
C TYR A 91 2.34 4.68 6.64
N ARG A 92 1.69 4.51 7.81
CA ARG A 92 0.89 3.35 8.17
C ARG A 92 -0.49 3.46 7.53
N LEU A 93 -0.68 2.78 6.40
CA LEU A 93 -1.86 2.97 5.56
C LEU A 93 -2.53 1.65 5.14
N ALA A 94 -1.89 0.51 5.37
CA ALA A 94 -2.38 -0.78 4.91
C ALA A 94 -3.59 -1.26 5.73
N VAL A 95 -4.61 -1.77 5.05
CA VAL A 95 -5.86 -2.27 5.66
C VAL A 95 -6.27 -3.62 5.07
N ARG A 96 -7.09 -4.39 5.83
CA ARG A 96 -7.64 -5.68 5.39
C ARG A 96 -8.95 -5.55 4.61
N LYS A 97 -9.67 -4.46 4.79
CA LYS A 97 -10.98 -4.22 4.15
C LYS A 97 -10.91 -2.95 3.32
N ARG A 98 -11.39 -3.00 2.08
CA ARG A 98 -11.38 -1.85 1.17
C ARG A 98 -12.08 -0.61 1.77
N GLN A 99 -13.17 -0.84 2.52
CA GLN A 99 -13.96 0.20 3.15
C GLN A 99 -13.21 0.95 4.26
N ALA A 100 -12.26 0.29 4.94
CA ALA A 100 -11.44 0.91 5.98
C ALA A 100 -10.48 2.00 5.41
N LEU A 101 -10.34 2.09 4.08
CA LEU A 101 -9.59 3.19 3.42
C LEU A 101 -10.40 4.49 3.28
N ILE A 102 -11.68 4.49 3.67
CA ILE A 102 -12.51 5.70 3.61
C ILE A 102 -12.38 6.42 4.94
N LEU A 103 -11.65 7.53 4.92
CA LEU A 103 -11.49 8.39 6.09
C LEU A 103 -12.73 9.24 6.33
N ALA A 104 -13.16 9.30 7.57
CA ALA A 104 -14.17 10.24 8.08
C ALA A 104 -13.52 11.48 8.72
N PRO A 105 -14.27 12.57 8.89
CA PRO A 105 -13.78 13.75 9.61
C PRO A 105 -13.38 13.40 11.05
N ASP A 106 -12.34 14.08 11.53
CA ASP A 106 -11.85 13.97 12.91
C ASP A 106 -11.49 12.55 13.36
N GLN A 107 -11.32 11.61 12.40
CA GLN A 107 -10.87 10.25 12.65
C GLN A 107 -9.40 10.27 13.07
N ALA A 108 -9.14 9.98 14.35
CA ALA A 108 -7.79 10.00 14.91
C ALA A 108 -6.88 8.92 14.30
N GLU A 109 -7.41 7.71 14.05
CA GLU A 109 -6.64 6.57 13.59
C GLU A 109 -7.33 5.83 12.45
N LEU A 110 -6.51 5.24 11.57
CA LEU A 110 -6.96 4.31 10.53
C LEU A 110 -7.09 2.91 11.15
N GLU A 111 -8.12 2.15 10.78
CA GLU A 111 -8.21 0.72 11.10
C GLU A 111 -7.13 -0.04 10.30
N LEU A 112 -5.92 -0.09 10.86
CA LEU A 112 -4.78 -0.72 10.20
C LEU A 112 -4.98 -2.24 10.03
N ALA A 113 -4.22 -2.83 9.11
CA ALA A 113 -4.32 -4.24 8.78
C ALA A 113 -4.07 -5.11 10.02
N ALA A 114 -5.10 -5.84 10.44
CA ALA A 114 -4.97 -6.88 11.44
C ALA A 114 -4.19 -8.07 10.89
N ALA A 115 -3.49 -8.77 11.78
CA ALA A 115 -2.75 -9.97 11.43
C ALA A 115 -3.69 -11.07 10.90
N LEU A 116 -3.15 -11.95 10.06
CA LEU A 116 -3.81 -13.18 9.65
C LEU A 116 -4.21 -14.02 10.87
N ASP A 117 -5.24 -14.84 10.72
CA ASP A 117 -5.62 -15.81 11.75
C ASP A 117 -4.47 -16.76 12.11
N THR A 118 -4.56 -17.42 13.27
CA THR A 118 -3.49 -18.27 13.80
C THR A 118 -3.08 -19.40 12.84
N LYS A 119 -4.04 -19.98 12.09
CA LYS A 119 -3.77 -21.06 11.14
C LYS A 119 -2.96 -20.54 9.96
N SER A 120 -3.38 -19.43 9.37
CA SER A 120 -2.68 -18.77 8.26
C SER A 120 -1.31 -18.26 8.68
N ARG A 121 -1.15 -17.71 9.89
CA ARG A 121 0.17 -17.30 10.42
C ARG A 121 1.13 -18.46 10.60
N ARG A 122 0.65 -19.66 10.97
CA ARG A 122 1.50 -20.86 11.04
C ARG A 122 2.03 -21.26 9.67
N LEU A 123 1.25 -21.05 8.60
CA LEU A 123 1.66 -21.36 7.23
C LEU A 123 2.61 -20.31 6.66
N PHE A 124 2.26 -19.05 6.76
CA PHE A 124 2.91 -17.94 6.04
C PHE A 124 3.83 -17.09 6.92
N GLY A 125 3.71 -17.18 8.24
CA GLY A 125 4.39 -16.27 9.17
C GLY A 125 5.91 -16.34 9.16
N HIS A 126 6.52 -17.45 8.76
CA HIS A 126 7.96 -17.62 8.68
C HIS A 126 8.51 -17.55 7.25
N SER A 127 7.69 -17.87 6.24
CA SER A 127 8.06 -17.85 4.83
C SER A 127 6.84 -17.48 4.01
N LEU A 128 6.88 -16.33 3.34
CA LEU A 128 5.84 -15.85 2.43
C LEU A 128 6.48 -15.59 1.07
N LYS A 129 6.12 -16.40 0.09
CA LYS A 129 6.57 -16.28 -1.29
C LYS A 129 5.48 -15.63 -2.11
N LEU A 130 5.79 -14.49 -2.71
CA LEU A 130 4.82 -13.71 -3.48
C LEU A 130 5.18 -13.71 -4.97
N ARG A 131 4.19 -13.93 -5.82
CA ARG A 131 4.31 -13.65 -7.24
C ARG A 131 3.80 -12.24 -7.52
N GLN A 132 4.68 -11.35 -7.96
CA GLN A 132 4.29 -10.02 -8.40
C GLN A 132 3.63 -10.09 -9.78
N VAL A 133 2.49 -9.43 -9.93
CA VAL A 133 1.75 -9.29 -11.19
C VAL A 133 1.60 -7.79 -11.50
N SER A 134 2.32 -7.32 -12.51
CA SER A 134 2.12 -5.98 -13.08
C SER A 134 0.94 -6.04 -14.04
N ALA A 135 -0.16 -5.43 -13.66
CA ALA A 135 -1.43 -5.52 -14.40
C ALA A 135 -1.73 -4.23 -15.19
N GLY A 136 -0.73 -3.72 -15.92
CA GLY A 136 -0.84 -2.57 -16.82
C GLY A 136 -0.58 -1.22 -16.17
N GLY A 137 0.22 -1.18 -15.10
CA GLY A 137 0.60 0.07 -14.41
C GLY A 137 1.77 0.81 -15.07
N CYS A 138 2.11 1.97 -14.48
CA CYS A 138 3.21 2.85 -14.94
C CYS A 138 4.60 2.44 -14.42
N ASN A 139 4.73 1.28 -13.79
CA ASN A 139 5.95 0.72 -13.16
C ASN A 139 6.40 1.41 -11.86
N ALA A 140 5.74 2.44 -11.36
CA ALA A 140 6.16 3.11 -10.13
C ALA A 140 5.98 2.21 -8.89
N CYS A 141 4.82 1.55 -8.75
CA CYS A 141 4.58 0.62 -7.64
C CYS A 141 5.52 -0.59 -7.69
N GLU A 142 5.83 -1.10 -8.89
CA GLU A 142 6.80 -2.19 -9.08
C GLU A 142 8.20 -1.79 -8.65
N ALA A 143 8.61 -0.56 -8.95
CA ALA A 143 9.92 -0.03 -8.53
C ALA A 143 10.04 -0.01 -7.01
N ASP A 144 9.02 0.49 -6.30
CA ASP A 144 9.01 0.55 -4.84
C ASP A 144 8.88 -0.83 -4.17
N VAL A 145 8.19 -1.78 -4.79
CA VAL A 145 8.20 -3.19 -4.38
C VAL A 145 9.60 -3.79 -4.55
N ASN A 146 10.26 -3.53 -5.68
CA ASN A 146 11.60 -4.07 -5.96
C ASN A 146 12.68 -3.49 -5.02
N VAL A 147 12.54 -2.23 -4.62
CA VAL A 147 13.42 -1.58 -3.63
C VAL A 147 13.47 -2.37 -2.32
N LEU A 148 12.38 -3.02 -1.92
CA LEU A 148 12.34 -3.85 -0.70
C LEU A 148 13.34 -5.02 -0.72
N GLY A 149 13.74 -5.49 -1.90
CA GLY A 149 14.78 -6.53 -2.08
C GLY A 149 16.21 -6.01 -1.96
N THR A 150 16.43 -4.69 -1.83
CA THR A 150 17.77 -4.10 -1.71
C THR A 150 18.35 -4.26 -0.30
N VAL A 151 19.67 -4.09 -0.17
CA VAL A 151 20.41 -4.27 1.10
C VAL A 151 19.86 -3.38 2.22
N GLY A 152 19.38 -2.18 1.91
CA GLY A 152 18.82 -1.25 2.90
C GLY A 152 17.52 -1.76 3.54
N TRP A 153 16.66 -2.39 2.77
CA TRP A 153 15.36 -2.90 3.20
C TRP A 153 15.40 -4.37 3.60
N ASP A 154 16.10 -5.20 2.81
CA ASP A 154 16.34 -6.62 3.06
C ASP A 154 15.05 -7.40 3.41
N LEU A 155 14.08 -7.37 2.51
CA LEU A 155 12.79 -8.05 2.66
C LEU A 155 12.96 -9.53 3.02
N GLY A 156 14.03 -10.15 2.51
CA GLY A 156 14.38 -11.55 2.75
C GLY A 156 14.59 -11.91 4.23
N ARG A 157 15.07 -10.96 5.06
CA ARG A 157 15.24 -11.19 6.51
C ARG A 157 13.92 -11.45 7.25
N PHE A 158 12.82 -11.03 6.65
CA PHE A 158 11.49 -11.32 7.15
C PHE A 158 10.90 -12.61 6.55
N GLY A 159 11.70 -13.40 5.81
CA GLY A 159 11.20 -14.59 5.11
C GLY A 159 10.23 -14.28 3.98
N ILE A 160 10.18 -13.02 3.50
CA ILE A 160 9.32 -12.62 2.39
C ILE A 160 10.17 -12.58 1.12
N GLN A 161 9.75 -13.29 0.08
CA GLN A 161 10.49 -13.41 -1.17
C GLN A 161 9.59 -13.24 -2.39
N MET A 162 10.10 -12.60 -3.45
CA MET A 162 9.45 -12.57 -4.74
C MET A 162 9.88 -13.79 -5.56
N VAL A 163 8.93 -14.54 -6.12
CA VAL A 163 9.18 -15.75 -6.91
C VAL A 163 8.65 -15.61 -8.32
N ALA A 164 9.36 -16.24 -9.28
CA ALA A 164 9.02 -16.13 -10.69
C ALA A 164 7.79 -16.97 -11.08
N SER A 165 7.58 -18.12 -10.45
CA SER A 165 6.48 -19.02 -10.78
C SER A 165 5.33 -18.92 -9.78
N PRO A 166 4.07 -18.75 -10.21
CA PRO A 166 2.92 -18.74 -9.31
C PRO A 166 2.72 -20.09 -8.62
N ARG A 167 3.18 -21.19 -9.18
CA ARG A 167 3.08 -22.52 -8.55
C ARG A 167 3.95 -22.69 -7.32
N HIS A 168 4.94 -21.80 -7.13
CA HIS A 168 5.84 -21.77 -5.98
C HIS A 168 5.54 -20.58 -5.05
N ALA A 169 4.46 -19.85 -5.35
CA ALA A 169 4.03 -18.71 -4.55
C ALA A 169 2.97 -19.11 -3.53
N ASP A 170 2.99 -18.43 -2.40
CA ASP A 170 1.96 -18.48 -1.35
C ASP A 170 0.87 -17.41 -1.58
N GLY A 171 1.13 -16.49 -2.51
CA GLY A 171 0.18 -15.43 -2.84
C GLY A 171 0.62 -14.55 -3.99
N LEU A 172 -0.23 -13.56 -4.30
CA LEU A 172 0.00 -12.56 -5.33
C LEU A 172 0.21 -11.19 -4.71
N LEU A 173 1.11 -10.41 -5.32
CA LEU A 173 1.22 -8.96 -5.12
C LEU A 173 0.89 -8.29 -6.45
N ILE A 174 -0.22 -7.56 -6.49
CA ILE A 174 -0.78 -7.00 -7.72
C ILE A 174 -0.56 -5.49 -7.74
N THR A 175 -0.06 -4.99 -8.86
CA THR A 175 0.12 -3.57 -9.15
C THR A 175 -0.58 -3.21 -10.46
N GLY A 176 -0.90 -1.93 -10.66
CA GLY A 176 -1.58 -1.47 -11.86
C GLY A 176 -3.10 -1.63 -11.85
N PRO A 177 -3.81 -0.98 -12.78
CA PRO A 177 -5.27 -0.83 -12.75
C PRO A 177 -6.04 -2.08 -13.20
N VAL A 178 -5.35 -3.15 -13.55
CA VAL A 178 -5.85 -4.34 -14.22
C VAL A 178 -6.49 -3.97 -15.56
N THR A 179 -5.65 -3.76 -16.56
CA THR A 179 -6.12 -3.52 -17.93
C THR A 179 -6.83 -4.75 -18.49
N GLU A 180 -7.71 -4.56 -19.47
CA GLU A 180 -8.44 -5.67 -20.11
C GLU A 180 -7.48 -6.73 -20.67
N ASN A 181 -6.35 -6.31 -21.26
CA ASN A 181 -5.30 -7.21 -21.74
C ASN A 181 -4.67 -8.05 -20.62
N MET A 182 -4.60 -7.54 -19.39
CA MET A 182 -3.99 -8.24 -18.25
C MET A 182 -4.99 -9.04 -17.40
N LYS A 183 -6.28 -8.82 -17.58
CA LYS A 183 -7.35 -9.49 -16.83
C LYS A 183 -7.24 -11.02 -16.86
N LEU A 184 -7.13 -11.58 -18.07
CA LEU A 184 -7.00 -13.03 -18.24
C LEU A 184 -5.68 -13.55 -17.67
N ALA A 185 -4.58 -12.81 -17.84
CA ALA A 185 -3.27 -13.18 -17.30
C ALA A 185 -3.28 -13.18 -15.75
N LEU A 186 -3.89 -12.17 -15.14
CA LEU A 186 -4.09 -12.09 -13.68
C LEU A 186 -4.90 -13.29 -13.18
N ARG A 187 -6.04 -13.58 -13.81
CA ARG A 187 -6.92 -14.71 -13.44
C ARG A 187 -6.16 -16.04 -13.50
N LYS A 188 -5.49 -16.32 -14.62
CA LYS A 188 -4.70 -17.54 -14.78
C LYS A 188 -3.56 -17.65 -13.77
N THR A 189 -2.92 -16.53 -13.44
CA THR A 189 -1.85 -16.50 -12.44
C THR A 189 -2.42 -16.79 -11.04
N TYR A 190 -3.57 -16.20 -10.69
CA TYR A 190 -4.28 -16.46 -9.44
C TYR A 190 -4.69 -17.94 -9.30
N ASP A 191 -5.25 -18.52 -10.35
CA ASP A 191 -5.66 -19.93 -10.36
C ASP A 191 -4.48 -20.90 -10.21
N SER A 192 -3.29 -20.47 -10.66
CA SER A 192 -2.05 -21.26 -10.59
C SER A 192 -1.37 -21.25 -9.22
N VAL A 193 -1.71 -20.30 -8.33
CA VAL A 193 -1.21 -20.28 -6.93
C VAL A 193 -1.99 -21.31 -6.12
N PRO A 194 -1.32 -22.24 -5.41
CA PRO A 194 -1.99 -23.23 -4.55
C PRO A 194 -2.82 -22.57 -3.44
N ALA A 195 -3.89 -23.23 -3.02
CA ALA A 195 -4.64 -22.83 -1.82
C ALA A 195 -4.00 -23.42 -0.53
N PRO A 196 -4.05 -22.73 0.62
CA PRO A 196 -4.55 -21.38 0.80
C PRO A 196 -3.59 -20.33 0.22
N LYS A 197 -4.12 -19.21 -0.27
CA LYS A 197 -3.34 -18.15 -0.91
C LYS A 197 -3.74 -16.77 -0.39
N ILE A 198 -2.82 -15.81 -0.50
CA ILE A 198 -3.01 -14.42 -0.08
C ILE A 198 -2.90 -13.50 -1.31
N VAL A 199 -3.75 -12.50 -1.41
CA VAL A 199 -3.72 -11.50 -2.47
C VAL A 199 -3.56 -10.11 -1.89
N ILE A 200 -2.55 -9.39 -2.37
CA ILE A 200 -2.16 -8.06 -1.91
C ILE A 200 -2.26 -7.09 -3.09
N ALA A 201 -3.08 -6.06 -2.97
CA ALA A 201 -3.19 -4.98 -3.94
C ALA A 201 -2.35 -3.78 -3.49
N VAL A 202 -1.46 -3.30 -4.36
CA VAL A 202 -0.48 -2.25 -4.05
C VAL A 202 -0.65 -1.06 -4.99
N GLY A 203 -0.93 0.10 -4.42
CA GLY A 203 -1.07 1.36 -5.12
C GLY A 203 -2.50 1.67 -5.58
N ALA A 204 -2.82 2.95 -5.72
CA ALA A 204 -4.16 3.45 -6.08
C ALA A 204 -4.72 2.79 -7.35
N CYS A 205 -3.88 2.51 -8.34
CA CYS A 205 -4.28 1.81 -9.56
C CYS A 205 -4.84 0.41 -9.25
N ALA A 206 -4.13 -0.38 -8.43
CA ALA A 206 -4.57 -1.73 -8.06
C ALA A 206 -5.79 -1.74 -7.14
N LEU A 207 -6.05 -0.64 -6.43
CA LEU A 207 -7.15 -0.51 -5.49
C LEU A 207 -8.44 0.02 -6.14
N SER A 208 -8.33 0.82 -7.20
CA SER A 208 -9.51 1.53 -7.76
C SER A 208 -9.40 1.91 -9.24
N GLY A 209 -8.35 1.49 -9.95
CA GLY A 209 -8.04 1.96 -11.29
C GLY A 209 -7.17 3.23 -11.33
N GLY A 210 -7.05 3.95 -10.22
CA GLY A 210 -6.27 5.18 -10.11
C GLY A 210 -6.70 6.26 -11.14
N PRO A 211 -5.74 6.88 -11.86
CA PRO A 211 -6.03 7.88 -12.88
C PRO A 211 -6.79 7.34 -14.11
N TYR A 212 -6.82 6.02 -14.28
CA TYR A 212 -7.44 5.33 -15.44
C TYR A 212 -8.83 4.80 -15.13
N ARG A 213 -9.32 5.09 -13.93
CA ARG A 213 -10.60 4.62 -13.45
C ARG A 213 -11.73 4.96 -14.45
N ASP A 214 -12.69 4.05 -14.55
CA ASP A 214 -13.88 4.13 -15.39
C ASP A 214 -13.59 4.19 -16.92
N HIS A 215 -12.34 3.95 -17.34
CA HIS A 215 -12.01 3.73 -18.73
C HIS A 215 -12.40 2.31 -19.17
N ALA A 216 -12.92 2.15 -20.37
CA ALA A 216 -13.42 0.87 -20.92
C ALA A 216 -12.35 -0.26 -20.90
N GLU A 217 -11.07 0.10 -21.03
CA GLU A 217 -9.95 -0.85 -21.07
C GLU A 217 -9.38 -1.18 -19.67
N VAL A 218 -10.08 -0.80 -18.58
CA VAL A 218 -9.59 -0.95 -17.20
C VAL A 218 -10.66 -1.57 -16.31
N GLN A 219 -10.24 -2.51 -15.45
CA GLN A 219 -11.13 -3.22 -14.52
C GLN A 219 -11.33 -2.51 -13.16
N ASN A 220 -10.88 -1.25 -13.03
CA ASN A 220 -10.99 -0.49 -11.78
C ASN A 220 -10.36 -1.15 -10.55
N GLY A 221 -9.26 -1.87 -10.75
CA GLY A 221 -8.48 -2.48 -9.69
C GLY A 221 -8.60 -4.00 -9.62
N ALA A 222 -7.86 -4.59 -8.68
CA ALA A 222 -7.70 -6.04 -8.58
C ALA A 222 -8.94 -6.76 -8.04
N GLU A 223 -9.69 -6.11 -7.12
CA GLU A 223 -10.84 -6.72 -6.42
C GLU A 223 -11.99 -7.07 -7.37
N SER A 224 -12.09 -6.41 -8.53
CA SER A 224 -13.07 -6.75 -9.57
C SER A 224 -12.78 -8.07 -10.29
N VAL A 225 -11.54 -8.59 -10.17
CA VAL A 225 -11.09 -9.81 -10.89
C VAL A 225 -10.78 -10.95 -9.94
N VAL A 226 -10.13 -10.66 -8.80
CA VAL A 226 -9.74 -11.65 -7.77
C VAL A 226 -10.00 -11.09 -6.37
N PRO A 227 -10.31 -11.94 -5.37
CA PRO A 227 -10.45 -11.47 -3.99
C PRO A 227 -9.12 -10.88 -3.48
N VAL A 228 -9.19 -9.84 -2.67
CA VAL A 228 -8.01 -9.15 -2.11
C VAL A 228 -8.04 -9.22 -0.59
N ASP A 229 -6.91 -9.59 0.02
CA ASP A 229 -6.74 -9.76 1.47
C ASP A 229 -6.06 -8.55 2.14
N LEU A 230 -5.28 -7.79 1.38
CA LEU A 230 -4.56 -6.62 1.88
C LEU A 230 -4.55 -5.51 0.83
N PHE A 231 -4.91 -4.31 1.25
CA PHE A 231 -4.94 -3.10 0.44
C PHE A 231 -3.88 -2.12 0.94
N ILE A 232 -2.95 -1.72 0.07
CA ILE A 232 -1.85 -0.79 0.38
C ILE A 232 -1.97 0.44 -0.52
N PRO A 233 -2.54 1.56 -0.04
CA PRO A 233 -2.75 2.76 -0.83
C PRO A 233 -1.46 3.56 -1.03
N GLY A 234 -1.41 4.34 -2.10
CA GLY A 234 -0.28 5.21 -2.51
C GLY A 234 -0.18 5.32 -4.02
N CYS A 235 0.55 6.33 -4.51
CA CYS A 235 0.77 6.51 -5.95
C CYS A 235 2.18 7.07 -6.25
N PRO A 236 3.23 6.20 -6.15
CA PRO A 236 3.25 4.85 -5.54
C PRO A 236 3.25 4.89 -4.01
N PRO A 237 2.92 3.78 -3.32
CA PRO A 237 3.12 3.68 -1.88
C PRO A 237 4.62 3.60 -1.57
N HIS A 238 5.07 4.35 -0.57
CA HIS A 238 6.46 4.31 -0.12
C HIS A 238 6.87 2.88 0.31
N PRO A 239 8.12 2.44 0.08
CA PRO A 239 8.56 1.10 0.47
C PRO A 239 8.29 0.75 1.94
N LEU A 240 8.40 1.73 2.86
CA LEU A 240 8.05 1.52 4.27
C LEU A 240 6.55 1.25 4.48
N THR A 241 5.67 1.88 3.71
CA THR A 241 4.22 1.61 3.74
C THR A 241 3.92 0.19 3.30
N ILE A 242 4.62 -0.28 2.26
CA ILE A 242 4.47 -1.66 1.78
C ILE A 242 4.99 -2.65 2.82
N LEU A 243 6.19 -2.40 3.36
CA LEU A 243 6.81 -3.25 4.39
C LEU A 243 5.96 -3.32 5.66
N ASP A 244 5.47 -2.16 6.15
CA ASP A 244 4.58 -2.10 7.32
C ASP A 244 3.33 -2.96 7.11
N GLY A 245 2.66 -2.83 5.97
CA GLY A 245 1.48 -3.62 5.63
C GLY A 245 1.76 -5.13 5.61
N LEU A 246 2.86 -5.55 5.02
CA LEU A 246 3.28 -6.96 4.99
C LEU A 246 3.60 -7.50 6.39
N LEU A 247 4.30 -6.72 7.21
CA LEU A 247 4.65 -7.14 8.58
C LEU A 247 3.43 -7.20 9.49
N ARG A 248 2.47 -6.26 9.36
CA ARG A 248 1.17 -6.32 10.06
C ARG A 248 0.39 -7.57 9.67
N LEU A 249 0.27 -7.84 8.37
CA LEU A 249 -0.42 -9.03 7.87
C LEU A 249 0.15 -10.32 8.49
N LEU A 250 1.46 -10.40 8.66
CA LEU A 250 2.15 -11.54 9.25
C LEU A 250 2.17 -11.52 10.80
N GLY A 251 1.61 -10.49 11.43
CA GLY A 251 1.60 -10.35 12.89
C GLY A 251 2.99 -10.13 13.51
N ARG A 252 3.87 -9.41 12.79
CA ARG A 252 5.25 -9.13 13.21
C ARG A 252 5.48 -7.73 13.74
N LEU A 253 4.44 -6.91 13.75
CA LEU A 253 4.44 -5.61 14.41
C LEU A 253 3.66 -5.73 15.71
N ASP A 254 4.28 -5.27 16.78
CA ASP A 254 3.69 -5.23 18.13
C ASP A 254 2.80 -3.98 18.19
N GLU A 255 1.47 -4.16 18.30
CA GLU A 255 0.52 -3.04 18.37
C GLU A 255 0.75 -2.14 19.59
N SER A 256 1.48 -2.66 20.60
CA SER A 256 1.80 -1.91 21.83
C SER A 256 3.02 -0.97 21.70
N LYS A 257 3.74 -0.98 20.57
CA LYS A 257 4.97 -0.21 20.36
C LYS A 257 4.89 0.80 19.21
N THR A 258 3.76 0.96 18.63
CA THR A 258 3.43 1.95 17.59
C THR A 258 2.36 2.88 18.09
#